data_fe35ee754ed7c5639fbdf0076c6d06a9
#
_entry.id   fe35ee754ed7c5639fbdf0076c6d06a9
#
_cell.length_a   1.000
_cell.length_b   1.000
_cell.length_c   1.000
_cell.angle_alpha   90.00
_cell.angle_beta   90.00
_cell.angle_gamma   90.00
#
_symmetry.space_group_name_H-M   'P 1'
#
loop_
_entity.id
_entity.type
_entity.pdbx_description
1 polymer ?
#
loop_
_entity_poly.entity_id
_entity_poly.type
_entity_poly.pdbx_seq_one_letter_code
_entity_poly.pdbx_strand_id
1 'polypeptide(L)'
;MKRLPATTVYYGICNFGLHLPTWVVMAVYLVRELHFSPLQLVLMGTAMEAAVFLFEVPTGVVADTYSRRLSLIIGYLGTGVAWAAVGLVSAPWLIIALWALWGLSYTFTSGAEQAWITDEVGVENVGAIFLRAAPSGRARRGTSSGTGPRGAPTPRRRG
;
A
#
# COMPACT_ATOMS: atom_id res chain seq x y z
N MET A 1 -25.84 0.10 -10.03
CA MET A 1 -24.38 0.30 -9.75
C MET A 1 -24.25 0.54 -8.24
N LYS A 2 -23.69 -0.43 -7.47
CA LYS A 2 -23.41 -0.23 -6.03
C LYS A 2 -22.33 0.86 -5.91
N ARG A 3 -22.61 1.92 -5.18
CA ARG A 3 -21.63 2.97 -4.89
C ARG A 3 -20.48 2.31 -4.12
N LEU A 4 -19.25 2.61 -4.50
CA LEU A 4 -18.09 2.16 -3.75
C LEU A 4 -18.14 2.80 -2.36
N PRO A 5 -17.90 2.05 -1.28
CA PRO A 5 -17.84 2.63 0.05
C PRO A 5 -16.75 3.70 0.09
N ALA A 6 -16.99 4.76 0.86
CA ALA A 6 -16.07 5.90 0.97
C ALA A 6 -14.64 5.46 1.36
N THR A 7 -14.51 4.43 2.18
CA THR A 7 -13.24 3.78 2.57
C THR A 7 -12.45 3.27 1.37
N THR A 8 -13.10 2.65 0.37
CA THR A 8 -12.41 2.14 -0.84
C THR A 8 -11.89 3.28 -1.70
N VAL A 9 -12.67 4.37 -1.82
CA VAL A 9 -12.26 5.57 -2.57
C VAL A 9 -11.08 6.24 -1.85
N TYR A 10 -11.18 6.41 -0.53
CA TYR A 10 -10.11 6.96 0.29
C TYR A 10 -8.81 6.16 0.16
N TYR A 11 -8.89 4.83 0.32
CA TYR A 11 -7.74 3.95 0.19
C TYR A 11 -7.08 4.04 -1.20
N GLY A 12 -7.88 4.08 -2.26
CA GLY A 12 -7.39 4.24 -3.63
C GLY A 12 -6.69 5.58 -3.85
N ILE A 13 -7.25 6.68 -3.35
CA ILE A 13 -6.66 8.02 -3.48
C ILE A 13 -5.36 8.11 -2.69
N CYS A 14 -5.33 7.64 -1.44
CA CYS A 14 -4.14 7.71 -0.60
C CYS A 14 -3.01 6.83 -1.13
N ASN A 15 -3.30 5.60 -1.55
CA ASN A 15 -2.25 4.68 -2.01
C ASN A 15 -1.77 4.93 -3.43
N PHE A 16 -2.59 5.47 -4.33
CA PHE A 16 -2.21 5.68 -5.73
C PHE A 16 -2.10 7.14 -6.15
N GLY A 17 -3.02 7.98 -5.70
CA GLY A 17 -3.10 9.35 -6.16
C GLY A 17 -2.01 10.25 -5.60
N LEU A 18 -1.60 10.03 -4.36
CA LEU A 18 -0.62 10.88 -3.66
C LEU A 18 0.79 10.28 -3.64
N HIS A 19 0.93 8.95 -3.59
CA HIS A 19 2.24 8.33 -3.46
C HIS A 19 3.12 8.49 -4.70
N LEU A 20 2.61 8.18 -5.90
CA LEU A 20 3.42 8.23 -7.13
C LEU A 20 4.05 9.60 -7.41
N PRO A 21 3.29 10.72 -7.46
CA PRO A 21 3.89 12.03 -7.71
C PRO A 21 4.85 12.44 -6.60
N THR A 22 4.56 12.10 -5.34
CA THR A 22 5.43 12.41 -4.19
C THR A 22 6.78 11.71 -4.30
N TRP A 23 6.79 10.43 -4.69
CA TRP A 23 8.02 9.67 -4.91
C TRP A 23 8.89 10.25 -6.03
N VAL A 24 8.28 10.63 -7.15
CA VAL A 24 8.99 11.22 -8.28
C VAL A 24 9.61 12.57 -7.89
N VAL A 25 8.84 13.44 -7.25
CA VAL A 25 9.32 14.75 -6.79
C VAL A 25 10.46 14.59 -5.78
N MET A 26 10.32 13.68 -4.82
CA MET A 26 11.34 13.40 -3.82
C MET A 26 12.64 12.88 -4.47
N ALA A 27 12.55 11.94 -5.40
CA ALA A 27 13.70 11.41 -6.11
C ALA A 27 14.46 12.51 -6.88
N VAL A 28 13.70 13.37 -7.59
CA VAL A 28 14.28 14.51 -8.32
C VAL A 28 14.95 15.50 -7.35
N TYR A 29 14.31 15.83 -6.24
CA TYR A 29 14.85 16.71 -5.20
C TYR A 29 16.16 16.18 -4.63
N LEU A 30 16.21 14.91 -4.22
CA LEU A 30 17.41 14.29 -3.67
C LEU A 30 18.59 14.30 -4.64
N VAL A 31 18.33 14.02 -5.92
CA VAL A 31 19.39 13.92 -6.93
C VAL A 31 19.81 15.30 -7.45
N ARG A 32 18.85 16.19 -7.73
CA ARG A 32 19.12 17.49 -8.38
C ARG A 32 19.52 18.58 -7.40
N GLU A 33 18.81 18.67 -6.28
CA GLU A 33 19.05 19.77 -5.31
C GLU A 33 20.07 19.37 -4.25
N LEU A 34 19.99 18.16 -3.73
CA LEU A 34 20.86 17.68 -2.66
C LEU A 34 22.08 16.90 -3.15
N HIS A 35 22.19 16.65 -4.47
CA HIS A 35 23.32 15.96 -5.11
C HIS A 35 23.63 14.59 -4.47
N PHE A 36 22.59 13.83 -4.12
CA PHE A 36 22.77 12.51 -3.52
C PHE A 36 23.48 11.55 -4.49
N SER A 37 24.52 10.91 -3.98
CA SER A 37 25.20 9.85 -4.72
C SER A 37 24.35 8.59 -4.78
N PRO A 38 24.56 7.69 -5.77
CA PRO A 38 23.84 6.42 -5.83
C PRO A 38 23.97 5.59 -4.55
N LEU A 39 25.13 5.63 -3.89
CA LEU A 39 25.34 4.94 -2.62
C LEU A 39 24.46 5.50 -1.51
N GLN A 40 24.32 6.82 -1.41
CA GLN A 40 23.47 7.47 -0.40
C GLN A 40 21.99 7.14 -0.62
N LEU A 41 21.54 7.04 -1.88
CA LEU A 41 20.18 6.60 -2.19
C LEU A 41 19.93 5.15 -1.77
N VAL A 42 20.90 4.25 -2.00
CA VAL A 42 20.80 2.85 -1.56
C VAL A 42 20.80 2.77 -0.03
N LEU A 43 21.69 3.51 0.65
CA LEU A 43 21.75 3.52 2.12
C LEU A 43 20.45 4.06 2.74
N MET A 44 19.86 5.08 2.12
CA MET A 44 18.58 5.64 2.56
C MET A 44 17.45 4.60 2.48
N GLY A 45 17.33 3.90 1.36
CA GLY A 45 16.36 2.80 1.21
C GLY A 45 16.64 1.65 2.19
N THR A 46 17.91 1.25 2.33
CA THR A 46 18.32 0.20 3.28
C THR A 46 17.99 0.58 4.73
N ALA A 47 18.22 1.83 5.12
CA ALA A 47 17.91 2.31 6.47
C ALA A 47 16.40 2.25 6.77
N MET A 48 15.59 2.61 5.78
CA MET A 48 14.13 2.48 5.88
C MET A 48 13.69 1.02 6.05
N GLU A 49 14.14 0.13 5.16
CA GLU A 49 13.79 -1.29 5.19
C GLU A 49 14.31 -1.98 6.48
N ALA A 50 15.50 -1.63 6.93
CA ALA A 50 16.03 -2.13 8.20
C ALA A 50 15.15 -1.69 9.38
N ALA A 51 14.69 -0.44 9.41
CA ALA A 51 13.77 0.03 10.43
C ALA A 51 12.42 -0.72 10.38
N VAL A 52 11.87 -0.93 9.18
CA VAL A 52 10.65 -1.74 9.00
C VAL A 52 10.86 -3.13 9.55
N PHE A 53 11.89 -3.83 9.12
CA PHE A 53 12.18 -5.20 9.54
C PHE A 53 12.35 -5.35 11.06
N LEU A 54 13.04 -4.40 11.70
CA LEU A 54 13.30 -4.44 13.14
C LEU A 54 12.06 -4.13 13.98
N PHE A 55 11.20 -3.23 13.50
CA PHE A 55 10.11 -2.69 14.31
C PHE A 55 8.73 -3.21 13.94
N GLU A 56 8.56 -3.94 12.84
CA GLU A 56 7.24 -4.45 12.42
C GLU A 56 6.59 -5.33 13.49
N VAL A 57 7.33 -6.24 14.09
CA VAL A 57 6.81 -7.11 15.15
C VAL A 57 6.52 -6.34 16.45
N PRO A 58 7.43 -5.53 17.01
CA PRO A 58 7.16 -4.73 18.20
C PRO A 58 5.97 -3.78 18.03
N THR A 59 5.86 -3.09 16.91
CA THR A 59 4.76 -2.13 16.67
C THR A 59 3.42 -2.83 16.45
N GLY A 60 3.41 -4.02 15.83
CA GLY A 60 2.24 -4.87 15.72
C GLY A 60 1.69 -5.26 17.10
N VAL A 61 2.56 -5.68 18.01
CA VAL A 61 2.16 -5.97 19.43
C VAL A 61 1.58 -4.72 20.10
N VAL A 62 2.15 -3.54 19.87
CA VAL A 62 1.60 -2.29 20.43
C VAL A 62 0.20 -2.01 19.87
N ALA A 63 -0.01 -2.17 18.56
CA ALA A 63 -1.32 -1.95 17.95
C ALA A 63 -2.40 -2.90 18.50
N ASP A 64 -2.06 -4.16 18.73
CA ASP A 64 -2.98 -5.18 19.23
C ASP A 64 -3.26 -5.03 20.75
N THR A 65 -2.24 -4.58 21.52
CA THR A 65 -2.33 -4.52 22.98
C THR A 65 -2.99 -3.25 23.49
N TYR A 66 -2.69 -2.11 22.86
CA TYR A 66 -3.16 -0.81 23.33
C TYR A 66 -4.35 -0.30 22.52
N SER A 67 -4.15 0.08 21.26
CA SER A 67 -5.21 0.58 20.40
C SER A 67 -4.73 0.72 18.96
N ARG A 68 -5.46 0.13 18.02
CA ARG A 68 -5.23 0.32 16.56
C ARG A 68 -5.31 1.80 16.16
N ARG A 69 -6.26 2.55 16.75
CA ARG A 69 -6.42 3.98 16.49
C ARG A 69 -5.20 4.78 16.94
N LEU A 70 -4.67 4.48 18.12
CA LEU A 70 -3.46 5.14 18.64
C LEU A 70 -2.25 4.84 17.76
N SER A 71 -2.09 3.58 17.33
CA SER A 71 -1.04 3.16 16.41
C SER A 71 -1.09 3.94 15.10
N LEU A 72 -2.27 4.07 14.48
CA LEU A 72 -2.46 4.88 13.27
C LEU A 72 -2.07 6.36 13.48
N ILE A 73 -2.48 6.96 14.61
CA ILE A 73 -2.15 8.35 14.92
C ILE A 73 -0.64 8.53 15.04
N ILE A 74 0.04 7.67 15.79
CA ILE A 74 1.50 7.72 15.95
C ILE A 74 2.20 7.57 14.59
N GLY A 75 1.78 6.59 13.78
CA GLY A 75 2.36 6.33 12.48
C GLY A 75 2.19 7.48 11.50
N TYR A 76 0.99 8.06 11.40
CA TYR A 76 0.74 9.21 10.50
C TYR A 76 1.44 10.48 10.97
N LEU A 77 1.46 10.77 12.27
CA LEU A 77 2.20 11.90 12.82
C LEU A 77 3.70 11.75 12.59
N GLY A 78 4.26 10.57 12.89
CA GLY A 78 5.69 10.29 12.66
C GLY A 78 6.08 10.41 11.19
N THR A 79 5.25 9.88 10.29
CA THR A 79 5.41 10.03 8.83
C THR A 79 5.39 11.51 8.43
N GLY A 80 4.41 12.28 8.90
CA GLY A 80 4.30 13.71 8.61
C GLY A 80 5.52 14.50 9.09
N VAL A 81 6.01 14.23 10.30
CA VAL A 81 7.21 14.85 10.87
C VAL A 81 8.44 14.48 10.04
N ALA A 82 8.63 13.20 9.71
CA ALA A 82 9.77 12.75 8.90
C ALA A 82 9.82 13.46 7.54
N TRP A 83 8.69 13.53 6.83
CA TRP A 83 8.60 14.19 5.53
C TRP A 83 8.79 15.71 5.60
N ALA A 84 8.19 16.36 6.60
CA ALA A 84 8.39 17.80 6.81
C ALA A 84 9.86 18.12 7.13
N ALA A 85 10.51 17.31 7.96
CA ALA A 85 11.91 17.50 8.34
C ALA A 85 12.88 17.30 7.17
N VAL A 86 12.61 16.41 6.21
CA VAL A 86 13.45 16.25 5.00
C VAL A 86 13.56 17.56 4.21
N GLY A 87 12.49 18.36 4.14
CA GLY A 87 12.53 19.66 3.48
C GLY A 87 13.31 20.76 4.22
N LEU A 88 13.68 20.52 5.49
CA LEU A 88 14.39 21.48 6.34
C LEU A 88 15.87 21.17 6.52
N VAL A 89 16.33 20.00 6.09
CA VAL A 89 17.70 19.54 6.28
C VAL A 89 18.34 19.22 4.93
N SER A 90 19.64 19.49 4.84
CA SER A 90 20.45 19.20 3.64
C SER A 90 21.56 18.15 3.88
N ALA A 91 21.83 17.81 5.14
CA ALA A 91 22.88 16.86 5.48
C ALA A 91 22.43 15.41 5.12
N PRO A 92 23.18 14.67 4.27
CA PRO A 92 22.76 13.34 3.81
C PRO A 92 22.49 12.34 4.92
N TRP A 93 23.29 12.32 5.97
CA TRP A 93 23.11 11.42 7.09
C TRP A 93 21.84 11.68 7.89
N LEU A 94 21.42 12.95 8.02
CA LEU A 94 20.14 13.31 8.65
C LEU A 94 18.96 12.82 7.80
N ILE A 95 19.04 12.96 6.50
CA ILE A 95 17.99 12.47 5.59
C ILE A 95 17.87 10.95 5.67
N ILE A 96 19.01 10.22 5.71
CA ILE A 96 19.00 8.77 5.91
C ILE A 96 18.32 8.40 7.25
N ALA A 97 18.63 9.14 8.33
CA ALA A 97 17.99 8.94 9.63
C ALA A 97 16.48 9.23 9.60
N LEU A 98 16.05 10.28 8.89
CA LEU A 98 14.62 10.60 8.72
C LEU A 98 13.88 9.53 7.90
N TRP A 99 14.55 8.89 6.95
CA TRP A 99 13.98 7.76 6.23
C TRP A 99 13.83 6.51 7.10
N ALA A 100 14.79 6.26 7.99
CA ALA A 100 14.63 5.22 9.02
C ALA A 100 13.47 5.53 9.97
N LEU A 101 13.32 6.81 10.39
CA LEU A 101 12.19 7.27 11.20
C LEU A 101 10.85 7.08 10.44
N TRP A 102 10.81 7.38 9.16
CA TRP A 102 9.64 7.11 8.33
C TRP A 102 9.33 5.62 8.26
N GLY A 103 10.35 4.75 8.03
CA GLY A 103 10.18 3.29 8.07
C GLY A 103 9.58 2.80 9.40
N LEU A 104 10.10 3.29 10.52
CA LEU A 104 9.54 3.01 11.85
C LEU A 104 8.08 3.50 11.96
N SER A 105 7.77 4.69 11.50
CA SER A 105 6.42 5.25 11.54
C SER A 105 5.46 4.44 10.66
N TYR A 106 5.93 3.96 9.53
CA TYR A 106 5.18 3.11 8.62
C TYR A 106 4.76 1.78 9.27
N THR A 107 5.60 1.17 10.11
CA THR A 107 5.25 -0.08 10.80
C THR A 107 4.06 0.07 11.75
N PHE A 108 3.85 1.25 12.32
CA PHE A 108 2.67 1.54 13.13
C PHE A 108 1.38 1.59 12.32
N THR A 109 1.45 1.89 11.02
CA THR A 109 0.27 2.00 10.15
C THR A 109 -0.03 0.73 9.39
N SER A 110 0.98 -0.03 8.93
CA SER A 110 0.84 -1.14 7.99
C SER A 110 -0.14 -2.22 8.44
N GLY A 111 0.01 -2.75 9.65
CA GLY A 111 -0.88 -3.77 10.21
C GLY A 111 -2.20 -3.20 10.71
N ALA A 112 -2.16 -2.04 11.38
CA ALA A 112 -3.32 -1.39 11.97
C ALA A 112 -4.33 -0.90 10.92
N GLU A 113 -3.87 -0.44 9.74
CA GLU A 113 -4.73 0.02 8.64
C GLU A 113 -5.54 -1.14 8.04
N GLN A 114 -4.90 -2.26 7.77
CA GLN A 114 -5.57 -3.45 7.23
C GLN A 114 -6.61 -4.01 8.22
N ALA A 115 -6.27 -4.04 9.49
CA ALA A 115 -7.17 -4.49 10.54
C ALA A 115 -8.36 -3.52 10.70
N TRP A 116 -8.12 -2.21 10.69
CA TRP A 116 -9.17 -1.21 10.77
C TRP A 116 -10.14 -1.27 9.58
N ILE A 117 -9.63 -1.39 8.35
CA ILE A 117 -10.46 -1.56 7.15
C ILE A 117 -11.30 -2.84 7.26
N THR A 118 -10.72 -3.92 7.77
CA THR A 118 -11.42 -5.19 7.93
C THR A 118 -12.56 -5.08 8.94
N ASP A 119 -12.35 -4.38 10.05
CA ASP A 119 -13.37 -4.14 11.07
C ASP A 119 -14.53 -3.25 10.55
N GLU A 120 -14.22 -2.24 9.72
CA GLU A 120 -15.21 -1.30 9.17
C GLU A 120 -16.10 -1.94 8.10
N VAL A 121 -15.51 -2.79 7.26
CA VAL A 121 -16.19 -3.32 6.05
C VAL A 121 -16.70 -4.75 6.26
N GLY A 122 -16.21 -5.45 7.27
CA GLY A 122 -16.48 -6.86 7.53
C GLY A 122 -15.60 -7.80 6.70
N VAL A 123 -15.20 -8.90 7.30
CA VAL A 123 -14.29 -9.92 6.73
C VAL A 123 -14.73 -10.42 5.36
N GLU A 124 -16.06 -10.56 5.16
CA GLU A 124 -16.65 -11.04 3.91
C GLU A 124 -16.41 -10.12 2.69
N ASN A 125 -16.29 -8.81 2.93
CA ASN A 125 -16.17 -7.79 1.87
C ASN A 125 -14.74 -7.29 1.68
N VAL A 126 -13.86 -7.52 2.63
CA VAL A 126 -12.49 -6.98 2.63
C VAL A 126 -11.68 -7.48 1.44
N GLY A 127 -11.80 -8.74 1.06
CA GLY A 127 -11.10 -9.31 -0.09
C GLY A 127 -11.48 -8.63 -1.41
N ALA A 128 -12.75 -8.26 -1.58
CA ALA A 128 -13.22 -7.56 -2.77
C ALA A 128 -12.67 -6.12 -2.86
N ILE A 129 -12.42 -5.48 -1.73
CA ILE A 129 -11.85 -4.12 -1.66
C ILE A 129 -10.37 -4.14 -2.03
N PHE A 130 -9.58 -5.04 -1.44
CA PHE A 130 -8.16 -5.17 -1.75
C PHE A 130 -7.92 -5.56 -3.22
N LEU A 131 -8.73 -6.49 -3.77
CA LEU A 131 -8.65 -6.86 -5.18
C LEU A 131 -9.00 -5.71 -6.14
N ARG A 132 -9.91 -4.81 -5.75
CA ARG A 132 -10.28 -3.64 -6.56
C ARG A 132 -9.29 -2.49 -6.40
N ALA A 133 -8.63 -2.37 -5.27
CA ALA A 133 -7.57 -1.40 -5.01
C ALA A 133 -6.23 -1.80 -5.66
N ALA A 134 -6.02 -3.08 -5.97
CA ALA A 134 -4.82 -3.54 -6.65
C ALA A 134 -4.75 -3.04 -8.11
N PRO A 135 -3.63 -2.47 -8.56
CA PRO A 135 -3.51 -1.81 -9.87
C PRO A 135 -3.60 -2.69 -11.10
N SER A 136 -3.61 -4.00 -10.95
CA SER A 136 -3.42 -4.94 -12.06
C SER A 136 -4.57 -5.93 -12.31
N GLY A 137 -5.70 -5.79 -11.64
CA GLY A 137 -6.78 -6.76 -11.68
C GLY A 137 -7.62 -6.82 -12.97
N ARG A 138 -7.24 -6.13 -14.04
CA ARG A 138 -7.88 -6.34 -15.34
C ARG A 138 -7.18 -7.42 -16.16
N ALA A 139 -6.95 -8.58 -15.54
CA ALA A 139 -6.77 -9.78 -16.33
C ALA A 139 -8.07 -10.01 -17.11
N ARG A 140 -8.02 -9.82 -18.40
CA ARG A 140 -9.02 -10.18 -19.39
C ARG A 140 -9.71 -11.48 -18.97
N ARG A 141 -10.93 -11.40 -18.48
CA ARG A 141 -11.84 -12.53 -18.64
C ARG A 141 -12.05 -12.66 -20.14
N GLY A 142 -11.25 -13.52 -20.74
CA GLY A 142 -11.51 -14.00 -22.07
C GLY A 142 -12.91 -14.57 -22.07
N THR A 143 -13.77 -14.00 -22.86
CA THR A 143 -15.01 -14.60 -23.31
C THR A 143 -14.63 -15.88 -24.04
N SER A 144 -14.52 -16.98 -23.33
CA SER A 144 -14.68 -18.28 -23.95
C SER A 144 -16.16 -18.40 -24.33
N SER A 145 -16.50 -17.89 -25.48
CA SER A 145 -17.68 -18.28 -26.20
C SER A 145 -17.54 -19.79 -26.47
N GLY A 146 -18.06 -20.58 -25.55
CA GLY A 146 -18.21 -22.00 -25.75
C GLY A 146 -19.18 -22.22 -26.91
N THR A 147 -18.64 -22.46 -28.08
CA THR A 147 -19.34 -23.19 -29.15
C THR A 147 -19.51 -24.62 -28.66
N GLY A 148 -20.64 -24.86 -27.99
CA GLY A 148 -21.08 -26.21 -27.68
C GLY A 148 -21.32 -26.99 -28.97
N PRO A 149 -20.95 -28.27 -29.05
CA PRO A 149 -21.18 -29.08 -30.23
C PRO A 149 -22.68 -29.23 -30.44
N ARG A 150 -23.13 -28.84 -31.63
CA ARG A 150 -24.49 -29.06 -32.13
C ARG A 150 -24.82 -30.53 -32.06
N GLY A 151 -25.93 -30.86 -31.39
CA GLY A 151 -26.44 -32.19 -31.21
C GLY A 151 -26.59 -32.97 -32.52
N ALA A 152 -26.09 -34.18 -32.49
CA ALA A 152 -26.32 -35.19 -33.51
C ALA A 152 -27.83 -35.60 -33.56
N PRO A 153 -28.41 -35.80 -34.73
CA PRO A 153 -29.79 -36.22 -34.82
C PRO A 153 -29.95 -37.70 -34.39
N THR A 154 -30.87 -37.97 -33.48
CA THR A 154 -31.26 -39.32 -33.05
C THR A 154 -31.91 -40.09 -34.19
N PRO A 155 -31.55 -41.35 -34.45
CA PRO A 155 -32.22 -42.17 -35.43
C PRO A 155 -33.59 -42.60 -34.95
N ARG A 156 -34.61 -42.36 -35.78
CA ARG A 156 -35.99 -42.73 -35.61
C ARG A 156 -36.12 -44.26 -35.69
N ARG A 157 -36.43 -44.95 -34.61
CA ARG A 157 -36.86 -46.34 -34.64
C ARG A 157 -38.27 -46.42 -35.24
N ARG A 158 -38.35 -47.10 -36.35
CA ARG A 158 -39.65 -47.68 -36.86
C ARG A 158 -39.80 -49.07 -36.26
N GLY A 159 -40.96 -49.35 -35.77
CA GLY A 159 -41.48 -50.64 -35.34
C GLY A 159 -42.88 -50.47 -34.79
#